data_0aaf8fc0d60a15a51c232489cea8c9f9
#
_entry.id   0aaf8fc0d60a15a51c232489cea8c9f9
#
_cell.length_a   1.000
_cell.length_b   1.000
_cell.length_c   1.000
_cell.angle_alpha   90.00
_cell.angle_beta   90.00
_cell.angle_gamma   90.00
#
_symmetry.space_group_name_H-M   'P 1'
#
loop_
_entity.id
_entity.type
_entity.pdbx_description
1 polymer ?
#
loop_
_entity_poly.entity_id
_entity_poly.type
_entity_poly.pdbx_seq_one_letter_code
_entity_poly.pdbx_strand_id
1 'polypeptide(L)'
;MTADYQGNLWFTSSRLGLLRLSRSAFTQLNYEHSDEKLVVNTVTMWNGNYYIGTDSGIAVSYAAAGSITADSDYIQKLDSDLKELVNKLVKELDNVRIRCITTDSKNNMWICTTGKGIYEVTYSGEIIRYDENNGLSGNRYRTITELSDNTMLAAGDTGLSYIVDEAVIGNIGYSMKNSKVLCTLETDIQDYGRVILAGTDGNGIEAVSYTHLTLPTKLE
;
A
#
# COMPACT_ATOMS: atom_id res chain seq x y z
N MET A 1 -1.25 -21.38 -40.96
CA MET A 1 -1.89 -21.08 -39.70
C MET A 1 -2.52 -22.33 -39.14
N THR A 2 -2.28 -22.64 -37.88
CA THR A 2 -2.90 -23.77 -37.16
C THR A 2 -3.22 -23.37 -35.76
N ALA A 3 -4.24 -24.00 -35.14
CA ALA A 3 -4.57 -23.81 -33.74
C ALA A 3 -4.13 -25.02 -32.94
N ASP A 4 -3.63 -24.81 -31.73
CA ASP A 4 -3.33 -25.89 -30.79
C ASP A 4 -4.53 -26.16 -29.84
N TYR A 5 -4.41 -27.20 -29.01
CA TYR A 5 -5.44 -27.61 -28.06
C TYR A 5 -5.70 -26.57 -26.93
N GLN A 6 -4.79 -25.61 -26.73
CA GLN A 6 -4.92 -24.49 -25.78
C GLN A 6 -5.58 -23.26 -26.42
N GLY A 7 -5.92 -23.33 -27.70
CA GLY A 7 -6.53 -22.23 -28.46
C GLY A 7 -5.54 -21.17 -28.92
N ASN A 8 -4.23 -21.45 -28.88
CA ASN A 8 -3.25 -20.56 -29.48
C ASN A 8 -3.25 -20.73 -31.00
N LEU A 9 -3.06 -19.62 -31.70
CA LEU A 9 -2.90 -19.61 -33.14
C LEU A 9 -1.41 -19.52 -33.50
N TRP A 10 -0.97 -20.39 -34.36
CA TRP A 10 0.40 -20.47 -34.84
C TRP A 10 0.51 -20.06 -36.29
N PHE A 11 1.44 -19.18 -36.59
CA PHE A 11 1.70 -18.66 -37.93
C PHE A 11 3.15 -18.90 -38.30
N THR A 12 3.36 -19.22 -39.57
CA THR A 12 4.69 -19.22 -40.16
C THR A 12 4.88 -17.94 -40.97
N SER A 13 6.04 -17.34 -40.87
CA SER A 13 6.46 -16.16 -41.65
C SER A 13 7.79 -16.47 -42.29
N SER A 14 7.92 -16.14 -43.57
CA SER A 14 9.20 -16.32 -44.31
C SER A 14 10.36 -15.46 -43.81
N ARG A 15 10.06 -14.40 -43.03
CA ARG A 15 11.06 -13.47 -42.49
C ARG A 15 11.21 -13.55 -40.97
N LEU A 16 10.13 -13.88 -40.23
CA LEU A 16 10.08 -13.85 -38.78
C LEU A 16 10.02 -15.26 -38.15
N GLY A 17 10.05 -16.31 -38.97
CA GLY A 17 9.99 -17.68 -38.49
C GLY A 17 8.61 -18.09 -37.99
N LEU A 18 8.54 -18.71 -36.83
CA LEU A 18 7.30 -19.19 -36.20
C LEU A 18 6.79 -18.17 -35.19
N LEU A 19 5.53 -17.77 -35.34
CA LEU A 19 4.82 -16.81 -34.47
C LEU A 19 3.67 -17.51 -33.76
N ARG A 20 3.49 -17.24 -32.46
CA ARG A 20 2.37 -17.72 -31.68
C ARG A 20 1.53 -16.54 -31.22
N LEU A 21 0.25 -16.56 -31.50
CA LEU A 21 -0.75 -15.70 -30.90
C LEU A 21 -1.50 -16.49 -29.84
N SER A 22 -1.40 -16.09 -28.59
CA SER A 22 -2.11 -16.70 -27.46
C SER A 22 -3.06 -15.69 -26.82
N ARG A 23 -4.21 -16.18 -26.36
CA ARG A 23 -5.05 -15.38 -25.46
C ARG A 23 -4.34 -15.28 -24.13
N SER A 24 -4.04 -14.10 -23.69
CA SER A 24 -3.54 -13.83 -22.35
C SER A 24 -4.70 -13.59 -21.41
N ALA A 25 -4.67 -14.22 -20.23
CA ALA A 25 -5.55 -13.88 -19.12
C ALA A 25 -5.13 -12.53 -18.47
N PHE A 26 -3.96 -12.01 -18.85
CA PHE A 26 -3.43 -10.76 -18.35
C PHE A 26 -3.73 -9.63 -19.34
N THR A 27 -4.28 -8.54 -18.84
CA THR A 27 -4.43 -7.29 -19.57
C THR A 27 -3.41 -6.30 -19.03
N GLN A 28 -2.59 -5.76 -19.90
CA GLN A 28 -1.67 -4.69 -19.53
C GLN A 28 -2.46 -3.39 -19.43
N LEU A 29 -2.36 -2.71 -18.30
CA LEU A 29 -2.89 -1.37 -18.11
C LEU A 29 -1.80 -0.37 -18.49
N ASN A 30 -2.04 0.41 -19.51
CA ASN A 30 -1.14 1.49 -19.93
C ASN A 30 -1.67 2.80 -19.37
N TYR A 31 -0.81 3.55 -18.69
CA TYR A 31 -1.08 4.95 -18.34
C TYR A 31 -0.74 5.81 -19.56
N GLU A 32 -1.74 6.49 -20.11
CA GLU A 32 -1.59 7.22 -21.37
C GLU A 32 -0.69 8.47 -21.33
N HIS A 33 -0.11 8.85 -20.19
CA HIS A 33 0.59 10.14 -20.06
C HIS A 33 2.05 10.11 -19.65
N SER A 34 2.72 8.97 -19.64
CA SER A 34 4.18 8.98 -19.45
C SER A 34 4.87 8.01 -20.42
N ASP A 35 5.78 8.55 -21.22
CA ASP A 35 6.81 7.75 -21.89
C ASP A 35 7.76 7.07 -20.89
N GLU A 36 7.62 7.37 -19.59
CA GLU A 36 8.38 6.79 -18.50
C GLU A 36 7.70 5.53 -17.96
N LYS A 37 8.49 4.48 -17.80
CA LYS A 37 8.05 3.25 -17.14
C LYS A 37 7.73 3.52 -15.68
N LEU A 38 6.45 3.59 -15.33
CA LEU A 38 6.02 3.72 -13.94
C LEU A 38 6.30 2.42 -13.20
N VAL A 39 7.04 2.52 -12.10
CA VAL A 39 7.22 1.42 -11.15
C VAL A 39 6.04 1.42 -10.19
N VAL A 40 5.17 0.42 -10.32
CA VAL A 40 4.03 0.22 -9.41
C VAL A 40 4.49 -0.61 -8.21
N ASN A 41 4.32 -0.08 -7.01
CA ASN A 41 4.69 -0.73 -5.75
C ASN A 41 3.49 -1.39 -5.06
N THR A 42 2.31 -0.81 -5.19
CA THR A 42 1.11 -1.25 -4.49
C THR A 42 -0.16 -0.80 -5.22
N VAL A 43 -1.23 -1.55 -5.01
CA VAL A 43 -2.57 -1.19 -5.51
C VAL A 43 -3.61 -1.58 -4.47
N THR A 44 -4.60 -0.73 -4.25
CA THR A 44 -5.78 -1.06 -3.45
C THR A 44 -7.03 -0.53 -4.10
N MET A 45 -8.17 -1.11 -3.76
CA MET A 45 -9.48 -0.62 -4.16
C MET A 45 -10.14 0.07 -2.96
N TRP A 46 -10.55 1.31 -3.13
CA TRP A 46 -11.24 2.08 -2.11
C TRP A 46 -12.34 2.94 -2.75
N ASN A 47 -13.54 2.87 -2.19
CA ASN A 47 -14.73 3.58 -2.70
C ASN A 47 -14.95 3.44 -4.22
N GLY A 48 -14.78 2.20 -4.75
CA GLY A 48 -14.99 1.87 -6.15
C GLY A 48 -13.89 2.33 -7.11
N ASN A 49 -12.80 2.86 -6.61
CA ASN A 49 -11.64 3.29 -7.40
C ASN A 49 -10.39 2.49 -7.04
N TYR A 50 -9.48 2.31 -8.00
CA TYR A 50 -8.13 1.80 -7.74
C TYR A 50 -7.19 2.94 -7.43
N TYR A 51 -6.50 2.84 -6.31
CA TYR A 51 -5.42 3.71 -5.88
C TYR A 51 -4.11 2.96 -6.07
N ILE A 52 -3.22 3.51 -6.87
CA ILE A 52 -2.01 2.86 -7.34
C ILE A 52 -0.82 3.67 -6.84
N GLY A 53 -0.03 3.07 -5.96
CA GLY A 53 1.18 3.70 -5.43
C GLY A 53 2.39 3.38 -6.30
N THR A 54 3.12 4.43 -6.68
CA THR A 54 4.29 4.36 -7.56
C THR A 54 5.53 4.92 -6.90
N ASP A 55 6.67 4.88 -7.60
CA ASP A 55 7.90 5.54 -7.15
C ASP A 55 7.82 7.08 -7.20
N SER A 56 6.87 7.62 -7.95
CA SER A 56 6.73 9.07 -8.19
C SER A 56 5.41 9.67 -7.71
N GLY A 57 4.57 8.90 -7.00
CA GLY A 57 3.30 9.42 -6.47
C GLY A 57 2.18 8.40 -6.46
N ILE A 58 0.96 8.91 -6.33
CA ILE A 58 -0.26 8.12 -6.38
C ILE A 58 -1.02 8.39 -7.67
N ALA A 59 -1.51 7.33 -8.30
CA ALA A 59 -2.42 7.41 -9.42
C ALA A 59 -3.77 6.79 -9.05
N VAL A 60 -4.84 7.30 -9.63
CA VAL A 60 -6.20 6.82 -9.36
C VAL A 60 -6.85 6.39 -10.66
N SER A 61 -7.47 5.23 -10.66
CA SER A 61 -8.14 4.66 -11.81
C SER A 61 -9.50 4.07 -11.42
N TYR A 62 -10.42 4.07 -12.36
CA TYR A 62 -11.77 3.55 -12.14
C TYR A 62 -11.84 2.04 -12.29
N ALA A 63 -12.59 1.40 -11.38
CA ALA A 63 -13.02 0.03 -11.51
C ALA A 63 -14.40 -0.05 -12.16
N ALA A 64 -14.50 0.04 -13.49
CA ALA A 64 -15.72 -0.36 -14.17
C ALA A 64 -15.85 -1.89 -14.16
N ALA A 65 -17.07 -2.41 -14.09
CA ALA A 65 -17.33 -3.84 -14.10
C ALA A 65 -16.65 -4.51 -15.32
N GLY A 66 -15.53 -5.18 -15.08
CA GLY A 66 -14.77 -5.96 -16.07
C GLY A 66 -13.66 -5.24 -16.82
N SER A 67 -13.37 -3.96 -16.56
CA SER A 67 -12.20 -3.31 -17.13
C SER A 67 -11.61 -2.26 -16.17
N ILE A 68 -10.30 -2.18 -16.13
CA ILE A 68 -9.57 -1.09 -15.49
C ILE A 68 -9.19 -0.13 -16.61
N THR A 69 -9.75 1.06 -16.64
CA THR A 69 -9.38 2.10 -17.60
C THR A 69 -8.65 3.20 -16.86
N ALA A 70 -7.37 3.40 -17.20
CA ALA A 70 -6.67 4.62 -16.85
C ALA A 70 -7.11 5.70 -17.83
N ASP A 71 -8.04 6.54 -17.41
CA ASP A 71 -8.57 7.64 -18.24
C ASP A 71 -8.29 8.95 -17.51
N SER A 72 -7.47 9.82 -18.12
CA SER A 72 -7.19 11.16 -17.59
C SER A 72 -8.47 11.99 -17.43
N ASP A 73 -9.49 11.69 -18.23
CA ASP A 73 -10.81 12.33 -18.14
C ASP A 73 -11.66 11.75 -17.02
N TYR A 74 -11.22 10.65 -16.38
CA TYR A 74 -11.99 10.01 -15.33
C TYR A 74 -12.12 10.87 -14.08
N ILE A 75 -11.05 11.53 -13.65
CA ILE A 75 -11.08 12.45 -12.49
C ILE A 75 -12.14 13.54 -12.69
N GLN A 76 -12.41 13.93 -13.95
CA GLN A 76 -13.46 14.90 -14.26
C GLN A 76 -14.87 14.36 -14.11
N LYS A 77 -15.04 13.03 -14.11
CA LYS A 77 -16.35 12.35 -13.96
C LYS A 77 -16.68 11.99 -12.51
N LEU A 78 -15.72 12.17 -11.58
CA LEU A 78 -15.96 11.98 -10.16
C LEU A 78 -16.95 13.03 -9.65
N ASP A 79 -17.68 12.70 -8.57
CA ASP A 79 -18.42 13.72 -7.83
C ASP A 79 -17.45 14.79 -7.28
N SER A 80 -17.97 15.96 -6.90
CA SER A 80 -17.15 17.11 -6.55
C SER A 80 -16.18 16.84 -5.38
N ASP A 81 -16.69 16.13 -4.36
CA ASP A 81 -15.94 15.94 -3.10
C ASP A 81 -14.84 14.91 -3.29
N LEU A 82 -15.12 13.82 -3.98
CA LEU A 82 -14.12 12.81 -4.32
C LEU A 82 -13.07 13.36 -5.28
N LYS A 83 -13.47 14.21 -6.22
CA LYS A 83 -12.54 14.90 -7.13
C LYS A 83 -11.60 15.82 -6.37
N GLU A 84 -12.10 16.60 -5.42
CA GLU A 84 -11.27 17.47 -4.58
C GLU A 84 -10.28 16.65 -3.76
N LEU A 85 -10.73 15.59 -3.11
CA LEU A 85 -9.91 14.65 -2.34
C LEU A 85 -8.79 14.05 -3.20
N VAL A 86 -9.12 13.50 -4.38
CA VAL A 86 -8.14 12.88 -5.28
C VAL A 86 -7.11 13.91 -5.74
N ASN A 87 -7.54 15.11 -6.15
CA ASN A 87 -6.62 16.18 -6.56
C ASN A 87 -5.68 16.60 -5.43
N LYS A 88 -6.19 16.67 -4.20
CA LYS A 88 -5.37 16.99 -3.02
C LYS A 88 -4.34 15.90 -2.75
N LEU A 89 -4.75 14.62 -2.76
CA LEU A 89 -3.83 13.49 -2.58
C LEU A 89 -2.74 13.43 -3.65
N VAL A 90 -3.12 13.55 -4.92
CA VAL A 90 -2.16 13.54 -6.05
C VAL A 90 -1.16 14.67 -5.90
N LYS A 91 -1.61 15.87 -5.56
CA LYS A 91 -0.72 17.04 -5.36
C LYS A 91 0.21 16.87 -4.14
N GLU A 92 -0.31 16.39 -3.01
CA GLU A 92 0.49 16.20 -1.80
C GLU A 92 1.52 15.08 -1.94
N LEU A 93 1.19 14.05 -2.70
CA LEU A 93 2.03 12.86 -2.90
C LEU A 93 2.85 12.92 -4.20
N ASP A 94 2.86 14.07 -4.90
CA ASP A 94 3.69 14.26 -6.09
C ASP A 94 5.18 14.10 -5.77
N ASN A 95 5.89 13.33 -6.62
CA ASN A 95 7.29 12.96 -6.43
C ASN A 95 7.60 12.24 -5.11
N VAL A 96 6.61 11.59 -4.51
CA VAL A 96 6.75 10.82 -3.27
C VAL A 96 6.60 9.33 -3.58
N ARG A 97 7.60 8.55 -3.21
CA ARG A 97 7.52 7.10 -3.36
C ARG A 97 6.51 6.51 -2.38
N ILE A 98 5.46 5.90 -2.92
CA ILE A 98 4.44 5.17 -2.17
C ILE A 98 4.90 3.72 -2.02
N ARG A 99 4.85 3.18 -0.80
CA ARG A 99 5.32 1.82 -0.50
C ARG A 99 4.19 0.83 -0.28
N CYS A 100 3.14 1.29 0.40
CA CYS A 100 1.98 0.48 0.73
C CYS A 100 0.74 1.36 0.69
N ILE A 101 -0.34 0.83 0.16
CA ILE A 101 -1.69 1.36 0.31
C ILE A 101 -2.57 0.20 0.77
N THR A 102 -3.31 0.38 1.86
CA THR A 102 -4.24 -0.62 2.38
C THR A 102 -5.48 0.05 2.95
N THR A 103 -6.50 -0.73 3.30
CA THR A 103 -7.69 -0.25 4.01
C THR A 103 -7.81 -0.95 5.35
N ASP A 104 -8.34 -0.25 6.34
CA ASP A 104 -8.68 -0.82 7.65
C ASP A 104 -10.13 -1.34 7.69
N SER A 105 -10.52 -1.92 8.82
CA SER A 105 -11.88 -2.43 9.05
C SER A 105 -12.96 -1.35 9.07
N LYS A 106 -12.59 -0.08 9.31
CA LYS A 106 -13.47 1.10 9.25
C LYS A 106 -13.57 1.68 7.85
N ASN A 107 -12.91 1.02 6.86
CA ASN A 107 -12.80 1.49 5.47
C ASN A 107 -12.08 2.83 5.31
N ASN A 108 -11.15 3.17 6.21
CA ASN A 108 -10.18 4.23 5.96
C ASN A 108 -9.05 3.70 5.08
N MET A 109 -8.49 4.55 4.23
CA MET A 109 -7.36 4.19 3.37
C MET A 109 -6.06 4.72 3.98
N TRP A 110 -5.07 3.82 4.13
CA TRP A 110 -3.76 4.10 4.71
C TRP A 110 -2.68 4.06 3.65
N ILE A 111 -1.81 5.08 3.60
CA ILE A 111 -0.77 5.24 2.60
C ILE A 111 0.58 5.42 3.29
N CYS A 112 1.49 4.45 3.11
CA CYS A 112 2.86 4.53 3.61
C CYS A 112 3.80 5.11 2.57
N THR A 113 4.60 6.10 2.96
CA THR A 113 5.50 6.82 2.06
C THR A 113 6.97 6.70 2.45
N THR A 114 7.83 7.01 1.48
CA THR A 114 9.25 7.19 1.72
C THR A 114 9.57 8.69 1.83
N GLY A 115 9.52 9.21 3.06
CA GLY A 115 9.96 10.58 3.37
C GLY A 115 8.87 11.56 3.82
N LYS A 116 7.58 11.22 3.71
CA LYS A 116 6.47 12.05 4.21
C LYS A 116 5.63 11.39 5.30
N GLY A 117 6.10 10.28 5.87
CA GLY A 117 5.36 9.54 6.90
C GLY A 117 4.20 8.73 6.34
N ILE A 118 3.07 8.75 7.01
CA ILE A 118 1.86 7.99 6.72
C ILE A 118 0.70 8.96 6.52
N TYR A 119 -0.17 8.63 5.57
CA TYR A 119 -1.43 9.32 5.36
C TYR A 119 -2.57 8.35 5.65
N GLU A 120 -3.55 8.82 6.38
CA GLU A 120 -4.87 8.21 6.52
C GLU A 120 -5.87 9.05 5.75
N VAL A 121 -6.68 8.40 4.94
CA VAL A 121 -7.85 9.00 4.31
C VAL A 121 -9.05 8.35 4.94
N THR A 122 -9.76 9.09 5.76
CA THR A 122 -10.94 8.57 6.44
C THR A 122 -12.06 8.24 5.45
N TYR A 123 -12.97 7.37 5.84
CA TYR A 123 -14.15 7.06 5.00
C TYR A 123 -14.94 8.32 4.60
N SER A 124 -14.93 9.35 5.45
CA SER A 124 -15.57 10.65 5.17
C SER A 124 -14.77 11.55 4.21
N GLY A 125 -13.54 11.16 3.84
CA GLY A 125 -12.68 11.91 2.92
C GLY A 125 -11.75 12.92 3.60
N GLU A 126 -11.58 12.88 4.91
CA GLU A 126 -10.57 13.67 5.61
C GLU A 126 -9.19 13.06 5.40
N ILE A 127 -8.18 13.91 5.18
CA ILE A 127 -6.78 13.48 5.07
C ILE A 127 -6.05 13.85 6.35
N ILE A 128 -5.58 12.83 7.08
CA ILE A 128 -4.76 12.97 8.28
C ILE A 128 -3.34 12.53 7.93
N ARG A 129 -2.36 13.30 8.33
CA ARG A 129 -0.95 12.97 8.11
C ARG A 129 -0.23 12.73 9.42
N TYR A 130 0.48 11.62 9.49
CA TYR A 130 1.37 11.25 10.59
C TYR A 130 2.82 11.37 10.13
N ASP A 131 3.64 12.08 10.91
CA ASP A 131 5.08 12.23 10.66
C ASP A 131 5.86 12.36 11.99
N GLU A 132 7.15 12.64 11.94
CA GLU A 132 7.98 12.80 13.12
C GLU A 132 7.50 13.94 14.05
N ASN A 133 6.80 14.96 13.53
CA ASN A 133 6.33 16.08 14.32
C ASN A 133 5.12 15.72 15.19
N ASN A 134 4.37 14.70 14.80
CA ASN A 134 3.20 14.23 15.55
C ASN A 134 3.34 12.80 16.09
N GLY A 135 4.59 12.35 16.28
CA GLY A 135 4.91 11.21 17.11
C GLY A 135 5.45 9.97 16.43
N LEU A 136 5.52 9.90 15.08
CA LEU A 136 6.16 8.78 14.42
C LEU A 136 7.66 8.73 14.72
N SER A 137 8.24 7.53 14.75
CA SER A 137 9.68 7.33 14.94
C SER A 137 10.53 7.75 13.73
N GLY A 138 9.91 8.09 12.61
CA GLY A 138 10.56 8.50 11.36
C GLY A 138 9.53 8.82 10.29
N ASN A 139 10.00 9.19 9.09
CA ASN A 139 9.15 9.54 7.95
C ASN A 139 9.18 8.51 6.81
N ARG A 140 9.77 7.33 7.05
CA ARG A 140 9.93 6.27 6.04
C ARG A 140 9.26 5.00 6.50
N TYR A 141 8.04 4.78 5.99
CA TYR A 141 7.24 3.59 6.29
C TYR A 141 7.07 2.71 5.05
N ARG A 142 7.07 1.39 5.27
CA ARG A 142 7.04 0.38 4.19
C ARG A 142 5.74 -0.40 4.17
N THR A 143 5.18 -0.63 5.35
CA THR A 143 3.94 -1.39 5.52
C THR A 143 3.15 -0.87 6.71
N ILE A 144 1.85 -1.10 6.69
CA ILE A 144 0.94 -0.85 7.80
C ILE A 144 -0.09 -1.98 7.83
N THR A 145 -0.42 -2.45 9.01
CA THR A 145 -1.31 -3.59 9.23
C THR A 145 -2.25 -3.27 10.38
N GLU A 146 -3.53 -3.52 10.23
CA GLU A 146 -4.48 -3.46 11.32
C GLU A 146 -4.35 -4.70 12.18
N LEU A 147 -4.18 -4.51 13.48
CA LEU A 147 -4.12 -5.58 14.47
C LEU A 147 -5.53 -5.99 14.94
N SER A 148 -5.64 -7.12 15.59
CA SER A 148 -6.92 -7.69 16.05
C SER A 148 -7.69 -6.82 17.06
N ASP A 149 -7.04 -5.82 17.65
CA ASP A 149 -7.63 -4.82 18.54
C ASP A 149 -7.89 -3.46 17.86
N ASN A 150 -7.87 -3.42 16.55
CA ASN A 150 -8.00 -2.24 15.68
C ASN A 150 -6.85 -1.21 15.81
N THR A 151 -5.75 -1.57 16.44
CA THR A 151 -4.53 -0.76 16.39
C THR A 151 -3.91 -0.83 15.01
N MET A 152 -3.54 0.29 14.43
CA MET A 152 -2.77 0.33 13.19
C MET A 152 -1.28 0.25 13.53
N LEU A 153 -0.65 -0.84 13.09
CA LEU A 153 0.78 -1.08 13.24
C LEU A 153 1.51 -0.69 11.97
N ALA A 154 2.27 0.37 12.04
CA ALA A 154 3.11 0.82 10.94
C ALA A 154 4.56 0.40 11.15
N ALA A 155 5.20 -0.13 10.11
CA ALA A 155 6.60 -0.54 10.15
C ALA A 155 7.43 0.20 9.09
N GLY A 156 8.56 0.73 9.52
CA GLY A 156 9.42 1.59 8.71
C GLY A 156 10.90 1.28 8.84
N ASP A 157 11.72 2.26 8.49
CA ASP A 157 13.17 2.13 8.56
C ASP A 157 13.72 2.31 10.00
N THR A 158 12.94 2.91 10.91
CA THR A 158 13.34 3.27 12.27
C THR A 158 12.74 2.40 13.37
N GLY A 159 11.66 1.70 13.08
CA GLY A 159 10.93 0.88 14.06
C GLY A 159 9.48 0.65 13.67
N LEU A 160 8.74 0.18 14.66
CA LEU A 160 7.30 0.01 14.63
C LEU A 160 6.65 1.21 15.30
N SER A 161 5.58 1.73 14.73
CA SER A 161 4.75 2.80 15.31
C SER A 161 3.31 2.30 15.42
N TYR A 162 2.66 2.63 16.54
CA TYR A 162 1.30 2.22 16.87
C TYR A 162 0.39 3.43 16.82
N ILE A 163 -0.69 3.34 16.02
CA ILE A 163 -1.65 4.41 15.83
C ILE A 163 -3.03 3.91 16.26
N VAL A 164 -3.67 4.67 17.14
CA VAL A 164 -5.03 4.40 17.64
C VAL A 164 -5.78 5.72 17.71
N ASP A 165 -7.02 5.74 17.24
CA ASP A 165 -7.91 6.90 17.33
C ASP A 165 -7.19 8.21 16.90
N GLU A 166 -6.62 8.20 15.71
CA GLU A 166 -5.91 9.33 15.09
C GLU A 166 -4.66 9.83 15.86
N ALA A 167 -4.13 9.04 16.78
CA ALA A 167 -2.95 9.38 17.55
C ALA A 167 -1.87 8.31 17.50
N VAL A 168 -0.61 8.73 17.39
CA VAL A 168 0.54 7.83 17.59
C VAL A 168 0.71 7.60 19.09
N ILE A 169 0.43 6.37 19.55
CA ILE A 169 0.46 6.02 20.97
C ILE A 169 1.80 5.46 21.43
N GLY A 170 2.67 5.07 20.55
CA GLY A 170 3.99 4.54 20.89
C GLY A 170 4.82 4.09 19.73
N ASN A 171 6.13 3.94 19.99
CA ASN A 171 7.08 3.44 19.02
C ASN A 171 7.98 2.39 19.67
N ILE A 172 8.36 1.37 18.91
CA ILE A 172 9.33 0.36 19.30
C ILE A 172 10.44 0.32 18.25
N GLY A 173 11.68 0.60 18.66
CA GLY A 173 12.85 0.45 17.81
C GLY A 173 13.19 -1.03 17.56
N TYR A 174 13.82 -1.33 16.45
CA TYR A 174 14.29 -2.69 16.16
C TYR A 174 15.45 -3.10 17.04
N SER A 175 15.50 -4.37 17.42
CA SER A 175 16.60 -4.94 18.19
C SER A 175 17.88 -5.03 17.35
N MET A 176 17.75 -5.24 16.05
CA MET A 176 18.88 -5.33 15.12
C MET A 176 19.15 -3.99 14.44
N LYS A 177 20.42 -3.59 14.39
CA LYS A 177 20.83 -2.37 13.68
C LYS A 177 20.53 -2.48 12.18
N ASN A 178 20.00 -1.41 11.61
CA ASN A 178 19.67 -1.29 10.19
C ASN A 178 18.61 -2.26 9.69
N SER A 179 17.79 -2.84 10.56
CA SER A 179 16.61 -3.61 10.13
C SER A 179 15.64 -2.69 9.40
N LYS A 180 15.16 -3.18 8.27
CA LYS A 180 14.08 -2.55 7.50
C LYS A 180 12.98 -3.57 7.40
N VAL A 181 11.86 -3.30 8.02
CA VAL A 181 10.72 -4.23 7.99
C VAL A 181 10.00 -4.11 6.65
N LEU A 182 9.75 -5.25 6.03
CA LEU A 182 9.07 -5.36 4.75
C LEU A 182 7.61 -5.77 4.90
N CYS A 183 7.31 -6.59 5.92
CA CYS A 183 5.97 -7.06 6.23
C CYS A 183 5.84 -7.36 7.72
N THR A 184 4.61 -7.34 8.21
CA THR A 184 4.27 -7.67 9.60
C THR A 184 3.14 -8.69 9.62
N LEU A 185 3.13 -9.55 10.63
CA LEU A 185 2.09 -10.53 10.89
C LEU A 185 1.83 -10.60 12.39
N GLU A 186 0.59 -10.40 12.78
CA GLU A 186 0.13 -10.73 14.12
C GLU A 186 -0.23 -12.21 14.22
N THR A 187 0.23 -12.89 15.26
CA THR A 187 -0.07 -14.31 15.50
C THR A 187 0.05 -14.65 16.97
N ASP A 188 -0.56 -15.79 17.37
CA ASP A 188 -0.37 -16.37 18.68
C ASP A 188 0.68 -17.47 18.58
N ILE A 189 1.69 -17.42 19.45
CA ILE A 189 2.71 -18.48 19.58
C ILE A 189 2.52 -19.13 20.94
N GLN A 190 2.46 -20.47 20.94
CA GLN A 190 2.37 -21.25 22.17
C GLN A 190 3.48 -20.82 23.14
N ASP A 191 3.15 -20.60 24.40
CA ASP A 191 4.01 -20.14 25.49
C ASP A 191 4.42 -18.65 25.46
N TYR A 192 4.19 -17.94 24.34
CA TYR A 192 4.51 -16.52 24.21
C TYR A 192 3.27 -15.62 24.07
N GLY A 193 2.10 -16.22 23.78
CA GLY A 193 0.87 -15.48 23.52
C GLY A 193 0.91 -14.70 22.22
N ARG A 194 0.22 -13.56 22.20
CA ARG A 194 0.11 -12.68 21.04
C ARG A 194 1.45 -11.99 20.74
N VAL A 195 1.95 -12.19 19.54
CA VAL A 195 3.22 -11.65 19.06
C VAL A 195 3.05 -11.01 17.68
N ILE A 196 3.90 -10.05 17.37
CA ILE A 196 4.06 -9.48 16.04
C ILE A 196 5.36 -10.01 15.46
N LEU A 197 5.25 -10.71 14.32
CA LEU A 197 6.40 -11.11 13.53
C LEU A 197 6.68 -10.04 12.49
N ALA A 198 7.92 -9.56 12.43
CA ALA A 198 8.38 -8.57 11.47
C ALA A 198 9.40 -9.21 10.53
N GLY A 199 9.04 -9.35 9.25
CA GLY A 199 9.96 -9.81 8.20
C GLY A 199 10.85 -8.68 7.75
N THR A 200 12.17 -8.89 7.79
CA THR A 200 13.17 -7.84 7.57
C THR A 200 13.95 -8.02 6.27
N ASP A 201 14.51 -6.92 5.76
CA ASP A 201 15.43 -6.91 4.64
C ASP A 201 16.85 -7.31 5.13
N GLY A 202 17.15 -8.60 5.02
CA GLY A 202 18.47 -9.15 5.30
C GLY A 202 18.74 -9.69 6.71
N ASN A 203 17.86 -9.43 7.69
CA ASN A 203 18.04 -9.88 9.08
C ASN A 203 17.06 -10.98 9.54
N GLY A 204 16.34 -11.61 8.60
CA GLY A 204 15.36 -12.65 8.90
C GLY A 204 14.07 -12.10 9.50
N ILE A 205 13.58 -12.75 10.56
CA ILE A 205 12.33 -12.41 11.24
C ILE A 205 12.64 -11.95 12.66
N GLU A 206 12.10 -10.80 13.05
CA GLU A 206 12.06 -10.34 14.44
C GLU A 206 10.67 -10.60 15.04
N ALA A 207 10.63 -11.04 16.29
CA ALA A 207 9.37 -11.22 17.03
C ALA A 207 9.29 -10.18 18.16
N VAL A 208 8.18 -9.44 18.20
CA VAL A 208 7.91 -8.46 19.25
C VAL A 208 6.72 -8.95 20.07
N SER A 209 6.95 -9.16 21.38
CA SER A 209 5.86 -9.53 22.28
C SER A 209 4.91 -8.34 22.48
N TYR A 210 3.61 -8.60 22.36
CA TYR A 210 2.59 -7.57 22.51
C TYR A 210 2.46 -7.02 23.94
N THR A 211 3.05 -7.69 24.94
CA THR A 211 3.01 -7.27 26.36
C THR A 211 3.66 -5.92 26.63
N HIS A 212 4.48 -5.39 25.72
CA HIS A 212 5.08 -4.06 25.86
C HIS A 212 4.15 -2.90 25.49
N LEU A 213 2.93 -3.18 25.04
CA LEU A 213 1.98 -2.19 24.52
C LEU A 213 0.79 -1.92 25.46
N THR A 214 0.75 -2.53 26.64
CA THR A 214 -0.24 -2.12 27.61
C THR A 214 0.01 -0.64 27.97
N LEU A 215 -0.87 0.25 27.46
CA LEU A 215 -0.98 1.60 27.96
C LEU A 215 -0.95 1.54 29.50
N PRO A 216 -0.18 2.42 30.17
CA PRO A 216 -0.31 2.54 31.61
C PRO A 216 -1.78 2.86 31.88
N THR A 217 -2.53 1.87 32.36
CA THR A 217 -3.86 2.12 32.93
C THR A 217 -3.69 3.22 33.95
N LYS A 218 -4.32 4.37 33.72
CA LYS A 218 -4.44 5.40 34.76
C LYS A 218 -4.91 4.69 35.99
N LEU A 219 -4.03 4.53 36.98
CA LEU A 219 -4.42 4.26 38.35
C LEU A 219 -5.15 5.50 38.80
N GLU A 220 -6.47 5.40 38.86
CA GLU A 220 -7.26 6.36 39.65
C GLU A 220 -6.92 6.22 41.11
#